data_fcd9190cfaf056dbe3c5a2333f6b9d03
#
_entry.id   fcd9190cfaf056dbe3c5a2333f6b9d03
#
_cell.length_a   1.000
_cell.length_b   1.000
_cell.length_c   1.000
_cell.angle_alpha   90.00
_cell.angle_beta   90.00
_cell.angle_gamma   90.00
#
_symmetry.space_group_name_H-M   'P 1'
#
loop_
_entity.id
_entity.type
_entity.pdbx_description
1 polymer ?
#
loop_
_entity_poly.entity_id
_entity_poly.type
_entity_poly.pdbx_seq_one_letter_code
_entity_poly.pdbx_strand_id
1 'polypeptide(L)'
;SDDLLWLPWAVCEYVEKTGDAEILSAEYPFLAGEELEENEHDRYQPLEPGAETGTVLEHCRRALMRVLARGVGAHGLLLIGTGDWNDAFDRVGAQGRGESVWLTWFFAITARKFAALVGGHAAEQLALAADHCTRAAEGAWDGAWYRRGYYDDGRPLGSEACGECRIDAIAQAFAALDTHADPGRVHTALTSAVEHLLDREHNVVRLFDPPITRRTPETGYVRSYGAGLRENGGQYTHGALWLAMALLRTGRTAEGAEILHAVLPAAHDPARYEGEPYVLAADIAGGDNAGVAGWTWYTGAAGWYLRIAA
;
A
#
# COMPACT_ATOMS: atom_id res chain seq x y z
N SER A 1 -6.60 -9.46 0.84
CA SER A 1 -5.40 -8.71 1.16
C SER A 1 -4.49 -8.57 -0.05
N ASP A 2 -3.52 -7.73 0.05
CA ASP A 2 -2.54 -7.40 -0.98
C ASP A 2 -1.43 -8.45 -1.15
N ASP A 3 -1.29 -9.40 -0.21
CA ASP A 3 -0.26 -10.46 -0.25
C ASP A 3 -0.18 -11.15 -1.60
N LEU A 4 -1.34 -11.39 -2.21
CA LEU A 4 -1.43 -12.02 -3.53
C LEU A 4 -0.79 -11.20 -4.66
N LEU A 5 -0.61 -9.89 -4.47
CA LEU A 5 -0.08 -8.99 -5.51
C LEU A 5 1.44 -8.85 -5.44
N TRP A 6 2.05 -9.12 -4.28
CA TRP A 6 3.49 -8.92 -4.11
C TRP A 6 4.34 -9.90 -4.92
N LEU A 7 3.91 -11.16 -5.06
CA LEU A 7 4.64 -12.13 -5.90
C LEU A 7 4.64 -11.70 -7.39
N PRO A 8 3.49 -11.47 -8.07
CA PRO A 8 3.52 -11.05 -9.46
C PRO A 8 4.21 -9.69 -9.66
N TRP A 9 4.08 -8.77 -8.69
CA TRP A 9 4.81 -7.51 -8.72
C TRP A 9 6.33 -7.73 -8.67
N ALA A 10 6.82 -8.54 -7.72
CA ALA A 10 8.24 -8.82 -7.55
C ALA A 10 8.84 -9.54 -8.77
N VAL A 11 8.09 -10.48 -9.35
CA VAL A 11 8.50 -11.19 -10.58
C VAL A 11 8.63 -10.22 -11.75
N CYS A 12 7.69 -9.30 -11.92
CA CYS A 12 7.78 -8.27 -12.97
C CYS A 12 9.03 -7.38 -12.78
N GLU A 13 9.27 -6.93 -11.54
CA GLU A 13 10.44 -6.12 -11.23
C GLU A 13 11.76 -6.88 -11.44
N TYR A 14 11.80 -8.15 -11.08
CA TYR A 14 12.96 -9.00 -11.28
C TYR A 14 13.28 -9.13 -12.78
N VAL A 15 12.30 -9.51 -13.58
CA VAL A 15 12.51 -9.67 -15.03
C VAL A 15 12.87 -8.35 -15.70
N GLU A 16 12.23 -7.24 -15.30
CA GLU A 16 12.54 -5.91 -15.82
C GLU A 16 14.00 -5.50 -15.55
N LYS A 17 14.53 -5.84 -14.36
CA LYS A 17 15.89 -5.47 -13.95
C LYS A 17 16.97 -6.40 -14.46
N THR A 18 16.71 -7.69 -14.56
CA THR A 18 17.72 -8.71 -14.90
C THR A 18 17.65 -9.16 -16.37
N GLY A 19 16.50 -9.02 -17.01
CA GLY A 19 16.22 -9.61 -18.32
C GLY A 19 15.99 -11.13 -18.26
N ASP A 20 16.03 -11.75 -17.07
CA ASP A 20 15.84 -13.19 -16.88
C ASP A 20 14.36 -13.56 -16.90
N ALA A 21 13.83 -13.83 -18.09
CA ALA A 21 12.48 -14.33 -18.26
C ALA A 21 12.37 -15.86 -18.02
N GLU A 22 13.48 -16.59 -17.92
CA GLU A 22 13.46 -18.05 -17.70
C GLU A 22 12.89 -18.39 -16.33
N ILE A 23 13.00 -17.46 -15.36
CA ILE A 23 12.37 -17.59 -14.03
C ILE A 23 10.88 -17.92 -14.11
N LEU A 24 10.17 -17.44 -15.13
CA LEU A 24 8.75 -17.71 -15.31
C LEU A 24 8.42 -19.19 -15.52
N SER A 25 9.37 -19.98 -16.02
CA SER A 25 9.24 -21.41 -16.27
C SER A 25 9.74 -22.27 -15.10
N ALA A 26 10.35 -21.67 -14.08
CA ALA A 26 10.79 -22.41 -12.90
C ALA A 26 9.57 -22.97 -12.15
N GLU A 27 9.64 -24.25 -11.75
CA GLU A 27 8.54 -24.96 -11.10
C GLU A 27 8.75 -25.00 -9.58
N TYR A 28 7.69 -24.68 -8.85
CA TYR A 28 7.63 -24.76 -7.39
C TYR A 28 6.32 -25.40 -6.94
N PRO A 29 6.31 -26.13 -5.81
CA PRO A 29 5.08 -26.65 -5.23
C PRO A 29 4.23 -25.49 -4.68
N PHE A 30 2.91 -25.63 -4.77
CA PHE A 30 1.99 -24.82 -3.98
C PHE A 30 2.09 -25.25 -2.52
N LEU A 31 1.95 -24.28 -1.61
CA LEU A 31 1.91 -24.58 -0.18
C LEU A 31 0.56 -25.18 0.18
N ALA A 32 0.57 -26.16 1.08
CA ALA A 32 -0.60 -26.81 1.64
C ALA A 32 -0.67 -26.57 3.15
N GLY A 33 -1.87 -26.42 3.65
CA GLY A 33 -2.18 -26.26 5.06
C GLY A 33 -3.65 -26.54 5.31
N GLU A 34 -4.08 -26.44 6.54
CA GLU A 34 -5.49 -26.54 6.89
C GLU A 34 -6.26 -25.35 6.32
N GLU A 35 -7.44 -25.59 5.76
CA GLU A 35 -8.34 -24.53 5.30
C GLU A 35 -8.85 -23.71 6.51
N LEU A 36 -9.12 -22.44 6.28
CA LEU A 36 -9.74 -21.57 7.28
C LEU A 36 -11.20 -22.02 7.49
N GLU A 37 -11.67 -21.98 8.74
CA GLU A 37 -13.06 -22.19 9.07
C GLU A 37 -13.94 -21.03 8.59
N GLU A 38 -15.25 -21.22 8.50
CA GLU A 38 -16.22 -20.25 7.94
C GLU A 38 -16.15 -18.84 8.57
N ASN A 39 -15.81 -18.77 9.87
CA ASN A 39 -15.73 -17.50 10.61
C ASN A 39 -14.28 -17.09 10.95
N GLU A 40 -13.30 -17.78 10.38
CA GLU A 40 -11.90 -17.53 10.61
C GLU A 40 -11.36 -16.63 9.48
N HIS A 41 -10.72 -15.54 9.84
CA HIS A 41 -10.20 -14.56 8.87
C HIS A 41 -8.75 -14.80 8.51
N ASP A 42 -7.97 -15.33 9.44
CA ASP A 42 -6.56 -15.68 9.30
C ASP A 42 -6.20 -16.81 10.26
N ARG A 43 -5.10 -17.50 9.96
CA ARG A 43 -4.53 -18.52 10.84
C ARG A 43 -3.01 -18.52 10.74
N TYR A 44 -2.36 -18.35 11.87
CA TYR A 44 -0.92 -18.48 11.96
C TYR A 44 -0.55 -19.97 12.09
N GLN A 45 -0.14 -20.57 10.97
CA GLN A 45 0.25 -21.97 10.91
C GLN A 45 1.47 -22.17 10.00
N PRO A 46 2.34 -23.16 10.28
CA PRO A 46 3.34 -23.58 9.32
C PRO A 46 2.66 -24.22 8.11
N LEU A 47 3.13 -23.86 6.92
CA LEU A 47 2.67 -24.45 5.67
C LEU A 47 3.77 -25.35 5.10
N GLU A 48 3.37 -26.47 4.51
CA GLU A 48 4.28 -27.44 3.90
C GLU A 48 4.14 -27.44 2.38
N PRO A 49 5.18 -27.82 1.63
CA PRO A 49 5.04 -28.03 0.19
C PRO A 49 3.98 -29.07 -0.13
N GLY A 50 2.98 -28.69 -0.92
CA GLY A 50 1.92 -29.59 -1.38
C GLY A 50 2.37 -30.49 -2.54
N ALA A 51 1.49 -31.40 -2.95
CA ALA A 51 1.72 -32.30 -4.08
C ALA A 51 1.55 -31.62 -5.45
N GLU A 52 0.80 -30.52 -5.49
CA GLU A 52 0.58 -29.75 -6.72
C GLU A 52 1.77 -28.81 -6.95
N THR A 53 2.34 -28.83 -8.17
CA THR A 53 3.38 -27.90 -8.59
C THR A 53 2.87 -27.02 -9.72
N GLY A 54 3.47 -25.85 -9.86
CA GLY A 54 3.21 -24.94 -10.97
C GLY A 54 4.44 -24.10 -11.27
N THR A 55 4.46 -23.53 -12.46
CA THR A 55 5.49 -22.55 -12.82
C THR A 55 5.28 -21.23 -12.04
N VAL A 56 6.34 -20.43 -11.89
CA VAL A 56 6.24 -19.08 -11.33
C VAL A 56 5.18 -18.26 -12.08
N LEU A 57 5.11 -18.42 -13.40
CA LEU A 57 4.04 -17.83 -14.22
C LEU A 57 2.64 -18.22 -13.71
N GLU A 58 2.42 -19.50 -13.45
CA GLU A 58 1.12 -20.00 -12.97
C GLU A 58 0.81 -19.52 -11.55
N HIS A 59 1.81 -19.48 -10.65
CA HIS A 59 1.64 -18.89 -9.31
C HIS A 59 1.19 -17.43 -9.40
N CYS A 60 1.85 -16.62 -10.22
CA CYS A 60 1.49 -15.21 -10.43
C CYS A 60 0.08 -15.06 -11.03
N ARG A 61 -0.23 -15.87 -12.07
CA ARG A 61 -1.53 -15.85 -12.71
C ARG A 61 -2.66 -16.20 -11.73
N ARG A 62 -2.50 -17.26 -10.93
CA ARG A 62 -3.49 -17.65 -9.91
C ARG A 62 -3.66 -16.59 -8.85
N ALA A 63 -2.59 -15.95 -8.41
CA ALA A 63 -2.63 -14.87 -7.44
C ALA A 63 -3.48 -13.69 -7.96
N LEU A 64 -3.21 -13.21 -9.17
CA LEU A 64 -3.98 -12.11 -9.80
C LEU A 64 -5.45 -12.50 -10.01
N MET A 65 -5.71 -13.70 -10.53
CA MET A 65 -7.08 -14.20 -10.73
C MET A 65 -7.84 -14.38 -9.42
N ARG A 66 -7.16 -14.76 -8.34
CA ARG A 66 -7.77 -14.87 -7.00
C ARG A 66 -8.22 -13.51 -6.47
N VAL A 67 -7.44 -12.45 -6.71
CA VAL A 67 -7.85 -11.08 -6.34
C VAL A 67 -9.13 -10.69 -7.09
N LEU A 68 -9.18 -10.91 -8.40
CA LEU A 68 -10.38 -10.63 -9.20
C LEU A 68 -11.60 -11.47 -8.76
N ALA A 69 -11.39 -12.73 -8.41
CA ALA A 69 -12.45 -13.62 -7.96
C ALA A 69 -13.07 -13.22 -6.61
N ARG A 70 -12.37 -12.44 -5.80
CA ARG A 70 -12.95 -11.83 -4.58
C ARG A 70 -14.01 -10.77 -4.91
N GLY A 71 -13.98 -10.21 -6.11
CA GLY A 71 -14.95 -9.24 -6.60
C GLY A 71 -14.62 -7.81 -6.21
N VAL A 72 -15.59 -6.95 -6.50
CA VAL A 72 -15.53 -5.51 -6.25
C VAL A 72 -16.75 -5.08 -5.43
N GLY A 73 -16.63 -3.95 -4.73
CA GLY A 73 -17.73 -3.37 -3.98
C GLY A 73 -18.62 -2.44 -4.82
N ALA A 74 -19.41 -1.64 -4.13
CA ALA A 74 -20.43 -0.78 -4.74
C ALA A 74 -19.85 0.33 -5.64
N HIS A 75 -18.59 0.72 -5.41
CA HIS A 75 -17.87 1.74 -6.20
C HIS A 75 -17.00 1.11 -7.30
N GLY A 76 -17.03 -0.22 -7.47
CA GLY A 76 -16.21 -0.94 -8.44
C GLY A 76 -14.75 -1.13 -7.99
N LEU A 77 -14.43 -0.79 -6.76
CA LEU A 77 -13.11 -0.95 -6.16
C LEU A 77 -12.95 -2.36 -5.58
N LEU A 78 -11.72 -2.83 -5.47
CA LEU A 78 -11.42 -4.12 -4.87
C LEU A 78 -11.77 -4.13 -3.38
N LEU A 79 -12.31 -5.26 -2.92
CA LEU A 79 -12.69 -5.46 -1.53
C LEU A 79 -11.46 -5.49 -0.61
N ILE A 80 -11.50 -4.71 0.47
CA ILE A 80 -10.43 -4.64 1.45
C ILE A 80 -10.40 -5.87 2.37
N GLY A 81 -11.57 -6.51 2.60
CA GLY A 81 -11.69 -7.63 3.53
C GLY A 81 -11.30 -7.24 4.96
N THR A 82 -10.47 -8.05 5.58
CA THR A 82 -9.93 -7.84 6.94
C THR A 82 -8.61 -7.07 6.96
N GLY A 83 -8.43 -6.17 6.02
CA GLY A 83 -7.27 -5.31 5.86
C GLY A 83 -6.62 -5.46 4.48
N ASP A 84 -5.92 -4.42 4.07
CA ASP A 84 -4.96 -4.43 2.97
C ASP A 84 -3.54 -4.30 3.56
N TRP A 85 -2.59 -3.62 2.92
CA TRP A 85 -1.27 -3.36 3.49
C TRP A 85 -1.32 -2.77 4.91
N ASN A 86 -2.35 -1.99 5.21
CA ASN A 86 -2.64 -1.58 6.57
C ASN A 86 -3.55 -2.62 7.24
N ASP A 87 -2.96 -3.67 7.80
CA ASP A 87 -3.66 -4.73 8.52
C ASP A 87 -4.54 -4.19 9.65
N ALA A 88 -4.17 -3.02 10.18
CA ALA A 88 -4.89 -2.39 11.28
C ALA A 88 -6.27 -1.85 10.88
N PHE A 89 -6.60 -1.86 9.59
CA PHE A 89 -7.94 -1.55 9.05
C PHE A 89 -8.84 -2.79 8.95
N ASP A 90 -8.67 -3.75 9.85
CA ASP A 90 -9.32 -5.08 9.83
C ASP A 90 -10.85 -5.07 9.98
N ARG A 91 -11.44 -3.91 10.29
CA ARG A 91 -12.91 -3.75 10.41
C ARG A 91 -13.54 -2.93 9.29
N VAL A 92 -12.76 -2.36 8.41
CA VAL A 92 -13.28 -1.52 7.30
C VAL A 92 -14.16 -2.34 6.35
N GLY A 93 -13.74 -3.56 6.03
CA GLY A 93 -14.44 -4.47 5.12
C GLY A 93 -14.73 -5.84 5.71
N ALA A 94 -14.83 -5.97 7.04
CA ALA A 94 -15.04 -7.26 7.71
C ALA A 94 -16.35 -7.97 7.33
N GLN A 95 -17.34 -7.25 6.80
CA GLN A 95 -18.59 -7.82 6.30
C GLN A 95 -18.57 -8.10 4.78
N GLY A 96 -17.40 -7.99 4.14
CA GLY A 96 -17.19 -8.34 2.74
C GLY A 96 -17.70 -7.31 1.73
N ARG A 97 -17.93 -6.04 2.12
CA ARG A 97 -18.37 -4.97 1.23
C ARG A 97 -17.44 -3.76 1.19
N GLY A 98 -16.63 -3.57 2.24
CA GLY A 98 -15.66 -2.47 2.32
C GLY A 98 -14.62 -2.55 1.21
N GLU A 99 -14.16 -1.40 0.75
CA GLU A 99 -13.35 -1.25 -0.46
C GLU A 99 -12.05 -0.50 -0.19
N SER A 100 -10.98 -0.85 -0.92
CA SER A 100 -9.68 -0.18 -0.86
C SER A 100 -9.32 0.49 -2.18
N VAL A 101 -9.12 1.79 -2.15
CA VAL A 101 -8.61 2.56 -3.30
C VAL A 101 -7.14 2.23 -3.55
N TRP A 102 -6.32 2.13 -2.48
CA TRP A 102 -4.92 1.76 -2.61
C TRP A 102 -4.71 0.38 -3.24
N LEU A 103 -5.43 -0.64 -2.76
CA LEU A 103 -5.34 -2.01 -3.31
C LEU A 103 -5.76 -2.04 -4.78
N THR A 104 -6.75 -1.22 -5.16
CA THR A 104 -7.24 -1.11 -6.53
C THR A 104 -6.18 -0.50 -7.45
N TRP A 105 -5.48 0.55 -7.04
CA TRP A 105 -4.32 1.09 -7.74
C TRP A 105 -3.20 0.06 -7.85
N PHE A 106 -2.86 -0.60 -6.76
CA PHE A 106 -1.77 -1.59 -6.74
C PHE A 106 -2.06 -2.77 -7.67
N PHE A 107 -3.30 -3.27 -7.70
CA PHE A 107 -3.71 -4.29 -8.65
C PHE A 107 -3.58 -3.78 -10.10
N ALA A 108 -4.07 -2.59 -10.41
CA ALA A 108 -4.03 -2.05 -11.77
C ALA A 108 -2.59 -1.97 -12.30
N ILE A 109 -1.67 -1.45 -11.49
CA ILE A 109 -0.24 -1.36 -11.82
C ILE A 109 0.35 -2.75 -12.05
N THR A 110 0.13 -3.67 -11.11
CA THR A 110 0.71 -5.02 -11.13
C THR A 110 0.17 -5.86 -12.28
N ALA A 111 -1.15 -5.84 -12.49
CA ALA A 111 -1.80 -6.60 -13.56
C ALA A 111 -1.36 -6.10 -14.94
N ARG A 112 -1.21 -4.79 -15.13
CA ARG A 112 -0.73 -4.19 -16.39
C ARG A 112 0.72 -4.56 -16.68
N LYS A 113 1.61 -4.50 -15.68
CA LYS A 113 3.00 -4.95 -15.79
C LYS A 113 3.08 -6.43 -16.16
N PHE A 114 2.33 -7.27 -15.45
CA PHE A 114 2.32 -8.71 -15.69
C PHE A 114 1.73 -9.04 -17.07
N ALA A 115 0.67 -8.37 -17.51
CA ALA A 115 0.11 -8.51 -18.85
C ALA A 115 1.14 -8.21 -19.94
N ALA A 116 1.91 -7.13 -19.78
CA ALA A 116 2.98 -6.78 -20.71
C ALA A 116 4.10 -7.83 -20.78
N LEU A 117 4.35 -8.53 -19.67
CA LEU A 117 5.39 -9.56 -19.57
C LEU A 117 5.00 -10.87 -20.26
N VAL A 118 3.71 -11.29 -20.12
CA VAL A 118 3.31 -12.66 -20.51
C VAL A 118 2.64 -12.76 -21.89
N GLY A 119 1.96 -11.72 -22.35
CA GLY A 119 1.25 -11.73 -23.64
C GLY A 119 0.03 -12.67 -23.71
N GLY A 120 -0.61 -12.72 -24.88
CA GLY A 120 -1.73 -13.62 -25.17
C GLY A 120 -3.06 -13.24 -24.49
N HIS A 121 -4.05 -14.13 -24.59
CA HIS A 121 -5.42 -13.84 -24.14
C HIS A 121 -5.53 -13.54 -22.62
N ALA A 122 -4.74 -14.21 -21.79
CA ALA A 122 -4.71 -13.91 -20.36
C ALA A 122 -4.19 -12.49 -20.07
N ALA A 123 -3.22 -12.03 -20.86
CA ALA A 123 -2.72 -10.67 -20.76
C ALA A 123 -3.80 -9.63 -21.14
N GLU A 124 -4.59 -9.91 -22.19
CA GLU A 124 -5.70 -9.03 -22.60
C GLU A 124 -6.74 -8.89 -21.46
N GLN A 125 -7.11 -10.00 -20.82
CA GLN A 125 -8.04 -9.99 -19.69
C GLN A 125 -7.51 -9.18 -18.51
N LEU A 126 -6.23 -9.35 -18.17
CA LEU A 126 -5.59 -8.61 -17.08
C LEU A 126 -5.46 -7.11 -17.40
N ALA A 127 -5.15 -6.75 -18.64
CA ALA A 127 -5.10 -5.36 -19.08
C ALA A 127 -6.48 -4.69 -18.97
N LEU A 128 -7.53 -5.37 -19.42
CA LEU A 128 -8.91 -4.88 -19.28
C LEU A 128 -9.31 -4.73 -17.81
N ALA A 129 -8.96 -5.68 -16.96
CA ALA A 129 -9.21 -5.60 -15.52
C ALA A 129 -8.45 -4.43 -14.88
N ALA A 130 -7.19 -4.22 -15.27
CA ALA A 130 -6.39 -3.09 -14.82
C ALA A 130 -7.03 -1.75 -15.21
N ASP A 131 -7.53 -1.63 -16.43
CA ASP A 131 -8.21 -0.40 -16.90
C ASP A 131 -9.54 -0.17 -16.16
N HIS A 132 -10.28 -1.23 -15.80
CA HIS A 132 -11.46 -1.11 -14.95
C HIS A 132 -11.08 -0.61 -13.54
N CYS A 133 -10.03 -1.17 -12.95
CA CYS A 133 -9.54 -0.76 -11.64
C CYS A 133 -9.07 0.70 -11.63
N THR A 134 -8.30 1.12 -12.64
CA THR A 134 -7.90 2.54 -12.79
C THR A 134 -9.12 3.46 -12.85
N ARG A 135 -10.14 3.14 -13.66
CA ARG A 135 -11.36 3.98 -13.73
C ARG A 135 -12.14 3.99 -12.42
N ALA A 136 -12.24 2.86 -11.72
CA ALA A 136 -12.90 2.80 -10.41
C ALA A 136 -12.16 3.64 -9.37
N ALA A 137 -10.83 3.53 -9.31
CA ALA A 137 -10.00 4.30 -8.39
C ALA A 137 -10.03 5.81 -8.70
N GLU A 138 -10.09 6.20 -9.99
CA GLU A 138 -10.34 7.59 -10.41
C GLU A 138 -11.71 8.10 -9.91
N GLY A 139 -12.71 7.23 -9.81
CA GLY A 139 -14.03 7.55 -9.22
C GLY A 139 -13.97 7.88 -7.72
N ALA A 140 -12.91 7.51 -7.03
CA ALA A 140 -12.70 7.83 -5.62
C ALA A 140 -12.11 9.23 -5.37
N TRP A 141 -12.04 10.08 -6.39
CA TRP A 141 -11.59 11.47 -6.28
C TRP A 141 -12.48 12.28 -5.34
N ASP A 142 -11.88 13.01 -4.40
CA ASP A 142 -12.57 13.80 -3.36
C ASP A 142 -12.33 15.32 -3.50
N GLY A 143 -12.03 15.78 -4.70
CA GLY A 143 -11.83 17.20 -5.01
C GLY A 143 -10.38 17.68 -4.91
N ALA A 144 -9.61 17.21 -3.96
CA ALA A 144 -8.20 17.56 -3.77
C ALA A 144 -7.25 16.34 -3.63
N TRP A 145 -7.80 15.17 -3.36
CA TRP A 145 -7.06 13.91 -3.25
C TRP A 145 -7.96 12.71 -3.51
N TYR A 146 -7.41 11.51 -3.58
CA TYR A 146 -8.14 10.24 -3.67
C TYR A 146 -8.48 9.74 -2.27
N ARG A 147 -9.72 9.28 -2.06
CA ARG A 147 -10.13 8.58 -0.84
C ARG A 147 -9.24 7.37 -0.59
N ARG A 148 -9.16 6.95 0.67
CA ARG A 148 -8.45 5.73 1.06
C ARG A 148 -9.28 4.47 0.79
N GLY A 149 -10.58 4.57 0.95
CA GLY A 149 -11.51 3.47 0.78
C GLY A 149 -12.93 3.79 1.22
N TYR A 150 -13.71 2.73 1.38
CA TYR A 150 -15.09 2.80 1.88
C TYR A 150 -15.33 1.68 2.89
N TYR A 151 -16.08 1.99 3.95
CA TYR A 151 -16.53 1.01 4.92
C TYR A 151 -17.60 0.08 4.34
N ASP A 152 -17.90 -1.01 5.03
CA ASP A 152 -18.97 -1.95 4.67
C ASP A 152 -20.36 -1.30 4.49
N ASP A 153 -20.59 -0.18 5.14
CA ASP A 153 -21.85 0.60 5.05
C ASP A 153 -21.81 1.72 3.99
N GLY A 154 -20.75 1.79 3.20
CA GLY A 154 -20.55 2.76 2.12
C GLY A 154 -20.04 4.14 2.59
N ARG A 155 -19.82 4.36 3.89
CA ARG A 155 -19.18 5.60 4.35
C ARG A 155 -17.76 5.70 3.83
N PRO A 156 -17.29 6.90 3.42
CA PRO A 156 -15.93 7.09 2.95
C PRO A 156 -14.91 7.02 4.09
N LEU A 157 -13.70 6.56 3.76
CA LEU A 157 -12.47 6.67 4.52
C LEU A 157 -11.47 7.46 3.68
N GLY A 158 -10.76 8.42 4.26
CA GLY A 158 -9.80 9.25 3.52
C GLY A 158 -10.46 10.39 2.73
N SER A 159 -11.57 10.94 3.22
CA SER A 159 -12.31 12.02 2.59
C SER A 159 -12.22 13.31 3.42
N GLU A 160 -12.28 14.47 2.77
CA GLU A 160 -12.39 15.78 3.44
C GLU A 160 -13.56 15.83 4.42
N ALA A 161 -14.64 15.09 4.12
CA ALA A 161 -15.80 15.00 4.99
C ALA A 161 -15.58 14.16 6.26
N CYS A 162 -14.47 13.40 6.35
CA CYS A 162 -14.15 12.60 7.52
C CYS A 162 -13.58 13.48 8.63
N GLY A 163 -13.94 13.18 9.88
CA GLY A 163 -13.36 13.86 11.04
C GLY A 163 -11.98 13.33 11.43
N GLU A 164 -11.62 12.12 10.95
CA GLU A 164 -10.37 11.42 11.19
C GLU A 164 -9.95 10.72 9.90
N CYS A 165 -8.66 10.46 9.71
CA CYS A 165 -8.13 9.92 8.47
C CYS A 165 -8.73 10.60 7.23
N ARG A 166 -8.61 11.93 7.15
CA ARG A 166 -9.14 12.69 6.00
C ARG A 166 -8.34 12.47 4.74
N ILE A 167 -7.03 12.36 4.89
CA ILE A 167 -6.10 12.10 3.80
C ILE A 167 -5.12 10.99 4.21
N ASP A 168 -4.75 10.14 3.26
CA ASP A 168 -3.84 9.01 3.43
C ASP A 168 -2.76 9.05 2.35
N ALA A 169 -1.50 8.83 2.72
CA ALA A 169 -0.35 8.96 1.85
C ALA A 169 -0.33 7.92 0.71
N ILE A 170 -0.68 6.66 1.03
CA ILE A 170 -0.45 5.56 0.08
C ILE A 170 -1.46 5.54 -1.07
N ALA A 171 -2.68 6.02 -0.85
CA ALA A 171 -3.65 6.18 -1.92
C ALA A 171 -3.16 7.21 -2.97
N GLN A 172 -2.57 8.32 -2.53
CA GLN A 172 -2.01 9.35 -3.41
C GLN A 172 -0.75 8.87 -4.12
N ALA A 173 0.13 8.20 -3.37
CA ALA A 173 1.37 7.66 -3.93
C ALA A 173 1.09 6.65 -5.05
N PHE A 174 0.18 5.71 -4.85
CA PHE A 174 -0.11 4.69 -5.85
C PHE A 174 -0.91 5.21 -7.03
N ALA A 175 -1.78 6.21 -6.86
CA ALA A 175 -2.36 6.94 -7.98
C ALA A 175 -1.26 7.53 -8.90
N ALA A 176 -0.23 8.13 -8.31
CA ALA A 176 0.89 8.69 -9.07
C ALA A 176 1.80 7.64 -9.72
N LEU A 177 1.80 6.42 -9.21
CA LEU A 177 2.55 5.29 -9.79
C LEU A 177 1.81 4.59 -10.93
N ASP A 178 0.49 4.76 -11.03
CA ASP A 178 -0.27 4.31 -12.20
C ASP A 178 -0.18 5.35 -13.33
N THR A 179 0.57 5.01 -14.37
CA THR A 179 0.77 5.89 -15.54
C THR A 179 -0.50 6.17 -16.35
N HIS A 180 -1.62 5.54 -16.01
CA HIS A 180 -2.93 5.73 -16.66
C HIS A 180 -3.88 6.59 -15.80
N ALA A 181 -3.47 7.00 -14.60
CA ALA A 181 -4.20 7.95 -13.78
C ALA A 181 -4.18 9.36 -14.39
N ASP A 182 -5.19 10.17 -14.06
CA ASP A 182 -5.27 11.56 -14.52
C ASP A 182 -4.10 12.40 -13.96
N PRO A 183 -3.21 12.94 -14.82
CA PRO A 183 -2.01 13.63 -14.35
C PRO A 183 -2.31 14.92 -13.60
N GLY A 184 -3.43 15.60 -13.87
CA GLY A 184 -3.84 16.81 -13.17
C GLY A 184 -4.30 16.50 -11.75
N ARG A 185 -5.08 15.42 -11.58
CA ARG A 185 -5.50 14.93 -10.25
C ARG A 185 -4.31 14.39 -9.46
N VAL A 186 -3.43 13.63 -10.10
CA VAL A 186 -2.18 13.14 -9.50
C VAL A 186 -1.35 14.31 -8.95
N HIS A 187 -1.14 15.36 -9.76
CA HIS A 187 -0.42 16.55 -9.31
C HIS A 187 -1.07 17.19 -8.07
N THR A 188 -2.40 17.37 -8.10
CA THR A 188 -3.16 17.94 -6.98
C THR A 188 -3.09 17.05 -5.74
N ALA A 189 -3.28 15.73 -5.92
CA ALA A 189 -3.23 14.76 -4.82
C ALA A 189 -1.87 14.71 -4.11
N LEU A 190 -0.77 14.74 -4.88
CA LEU A 190 0.58 14.81 -4.33
C LEU A 190 0.84 16.13 -3.61
N THR A 191 0.30 17.25 -4.11
CA THR A 191 0.40 18.54 -3.43
C THR A 191 -0.30 18.47 -2.08
N SER A 192 -1.53 17.98 -2.05
CA SER A 192 -2.28 17.79 -0.81
C SER A 192 -1.56 16.84 0.17
N ALA A 193 -0.98 15.75 -0.33
CA ALA A 193 -0.22 14.82 0.51
C ALA A 193 0.98 15.50 1.17
N VAL A 194 1.76 16.30 0.42
CA VAL A 194 2.90 17.03 0.98
C VAL A 194 2.45 18.10 1.97
N GLU A 195 1.38 18.84 1.66
CA GLU A 195 0.87 19.91 2.52
C GLU A 195 0.32 19.41 3.85
N HIS A 196 -0.42 18.28 3.82
CA HIS A 196 -1.10 17.76 5.01
C HIS A 196 -0.30 16.73 5.80
N LEU A 197 0.60 15.98 5.14
CA LEU A 197 1.26 14.84 5.78
C LEU A 197 2.73 15.07 6.11
N LEU A 198 3.43 15.98 5.43
CA LEU A 198 4.84 16.26 5.73
C LEU A 198 4.96 17.29 6.85
N ASP A 199 5.30 16.80 8.03
CA ASP A 199 5.67 17.62 9.20
C ASP A 199 7.16 17.99 9.10
N ARG A 200 7.43 19.21 8.63
CA ARG A 200 8.79 19.74 8.44
C ARG A 200 9.48 20.10 9.73
N GLU A 201 8.73 20.40 10.77
CA GLU A 201 9.30 20.75 12.06
C GLU A 201 10.00 19.56 12.70
N HIS A 202 9.41 18.35 12.53
CA HIS A 202 9.91 17.14 13.15
C HIS A 202 10.51 16.14 12.15
N ASN A 203 10.54 16.46 10.84
CA ASN A 203 10.97 15.55 9.77
C ASN A 203 10.15 14.23 9.75
N VAL A 204 8.83 14.33 9.88
CA VAL A 204 7.93 13.18 9.93
C VAL A 204 6.94 13.22 8.78
N VAL A 205 6.77 12.12 8.07
CA VAL A 205 5.74 11.96 7.03
C VAL A 205 4.61 11.09 7.59
N ARG A 206 3.51 11.70 7.99
CA ARG A 206 2.36 10.99 8.54
C ARG A 206 1.78 10.03 7.50
N LEU A 207 1.42 8.83 7.92
CA LEU A 207 0.76 7.88 7.03
C LEU A 207 -0.62 8.39 6.61
N PHE A 208 -1.35 8.94 7.57
CA PHE A 208 -2.62 9.65 7.34
C PHE A 208 -2.85 10.71 8.43
N ASP A 209 -3.76 11.63 8.17
CA ASP A 209 -4.12 12.72 9.09
C ASP A 209 -5.62 13.07 9.02
N PRO A 210 -6.29 13.40 10.16
CA PRO A 210 -5.89 13.18 11.54
C PRO A 210 -5.87 11.71 11.97
N PRO A 211 -5.18 11.37 13.09
CA PRO A 211 -5.22 10.03 13.66
C PRO A 211 -6.64 9.56 14.03
N ILE A 212 -6.84 8.24 14.07
CA ILE A 212 -8.11 7.62 14.44
C ILE A 212 -8.14 7.40 15.95
N THR A 213 -9.14 8.00 16.61
CA THR A 213 -9.36 7.91 18.05
C THR A 213 -10.78 7.47 18.40
N ARG A 214 -11.73 7.73 17.49
CA ARG A 214 -13.15 7.42 17.68
C ARG A 214 -13.44 5.95 17.50
N ARG A 215 -14.50 5.48 18.17
CA ARG A 215 -14.97 4.10 18.06
C ARG A 215 -15.90 3.87 16.88
N THR A 216 -16.44 4.91 16.30
CA THR A 216 -17.44 4.82 15.22
C THR A 216 -17.08 5.82 14.12
N PRO A 217 -16.93 5.37 12.85
CA PRO A 217 -17.04 3.97 12.44
C PRO A 217 -15.95 3.09 13.04
N GLU A 218 -16.20 1.79 13.18
CA GLU A 218 -15.17 0.87 13.64
C GLU A 218 -14.19 0.57 12.49
N THR A 219 -12.96 1.04 12.65
CA THR A 219 -11.92 0.94 11.62
C THR A 219 -11.04 -0.29 11.81
N GLY A 220 -10.89 -0.73 13.06
CA GLY A 220 -10.06 -1.85 13.41
C GLY A 220 -9.09 -1.56 14.55
N TYR A 221 -8.07 -2.43 14.69
CA TYR A 221 -7.12 -2.30 15.78
C TYR A 221 -6.12 -1.13 15.61
N VAL A 222 -6.14 -0.42 14.47
CA VAL A 222 -5.40 0.84 14.28
C VAL A 222 -5.62 1.82 15.43
N ARG A 223 -6.84 1.83 15.99
CA ARG A 223 -7.21 2.64 17.14
C ARG A 223 -6.49 2.22 18.45
N SER A 224 -5.96 1.01 18.51
CA SER A 224 -5.18 0.54 19.67
C SER A 224 -3.80 1.16 19.75
N TYR A 225 -3.31 1.69 18.64
CA TYR A 225 -2.13 2.54 18.64
C TYR A 225 -2.52 3.96 19.07
N GLY A 226 -1.73 4.56 19.94
CA GLY A 226 -1.92 5.96 20.31
C GLY A 226 -1.87 6.89 19.08
N ALA A 227 -2.57 8.01 19.16
CA ALA A 227 -2.54 9.01 18.09
C ALA A 227 -1.09 9.44 17.77
N GLY A 228 -0.73 9.39 16.50
CA GLY A 228 0.63 9.67 16.04
C GLY A 228 1.61 8.51 16.14
N LEU A 229 1.17 7.30 16.54
CA LEU A 229 2.05 6.12 16.63
C LEU A 229 1.76 5.13 15.51
N ARG A 230 2.83 4.58 14.92
CA ARG A 230 2.76 3.56 13.89
C ARG A 230 1.79 3.95 12.77
N GLU A 231 0.93 3.01 12.35
CA GLU A 231 -0.08 3.25 11.32
C GLU A 231 -1.10 4.30 11.72
N ASN A 232 -1.25 4.63 12.99
CA ASN A 232 -2.26 5.59 13.46
C ASN A 232 -1.78 7.06 13.38
N GLY A 233 -1.45 7.52 12.19
CA GLY A 233 -1.07 8.91 11.94
C GLY A 233 0.38 9.23 12.32
N GLY A 234 1.21 8.22 12.68
CA GLY A 234 2.65 8.34 12.70
C GLY A 234 3.25 8.23 11.29
N GLN A 235 4.55 8.35 11.15
CA GLN A 235 5.24 7.95 9.94
C GLN A 235 5.37 6.44 9.92
N TYR A 236 4.76 5.78 8.94
CA TYR A 236 5.17 4.43 8.58
C TYR A 236 6.14 4.55 7.42
N THR A 237 7.40 4.15 7.63
CA THR A 237 8.51 4.49 6.72
C THR A 237 8.32 3.92 5.30
N HIS A 238 7.64 2.77 5.15
CA HIS A 238 7.19 2.27 3.86
C HIS A 238 6.33 3.28 3.09
N GLY A 239 5.27 3.76 3.73
CA GLY A 239 4.33 4.72 3.12
C GLY A 239 5.02 6.03 2.75
N ALA A 240 5.90 6.53 3.62
CA ALA A 240 6.72 7.71 3.35
C ALA A 240 7.61 7.52 2.11
N LEU A 241 8.25 6.37 1.97
CA LEU A 241 9.09 6.06 0.82
C LEU A 241 8.29 5.89 -0.48
N TRP A 242 7.08 5.34 -0.41
CA TRP A 242 6.21 5.28 -1.59
C TRP A 242 5.79 6.68 -2.04
N LEU A 243 5.51 7.59 -1.11
CA LEU A 243 5.23 8.99 -1.43
C LEU A 243 6.46 9.67 -2.05
N ALA A 244 7.67 9.44 -1.51
CA ALA A 244 8.91 9.95 -2.09
C ALA A 244 9.11 9.44 -3.53
N MET A 245 8.90 8.13 -3.75
CA MET A 245 9.00 7.51 -5.07
C MET A 245 8.00 8.13 -6.07
N ALA A 246 6.77 8.36 -5.64
CA ALA A 246 5.73 8.97 -6.45
C ALA A 246 6.10 10.41 -6.86
N LEU A 247 6.60 11.21 -5.92
CA LEU A 247 7.07 12.58 -6.16
C LEU A 247 8.24 12.60 -7.16
N LEU A 248 9.24 11.74 -6.98
CA LEU A 248 10.38 11.65 -7.88
C LEU A 248 9.97 11.22 -9.29
N ARG A 249 9.09 10.23 -9.43
CA ARG A 249 8.61 9.75 -10.73
C ARG A 249 7.74 10.78 -11.48
N THR A 250 7.11 11.68 -10.77
CA THR A 250 6.33 12.79 -11.35
C THR A 250 7.15 14.08 -11.53
N GLY A 251 8.48 14.03 -11.35
CA GLY A 251 9.38 15.16 -11.54
C GLY A 251 9.43 16.17 -10.39
N ARG A 252 8.78 15.87 -9.26
CA ARG A 252 8.81 16.69 -8.04
C ARG A 252 10.04 16.36 -7.18
N THR A 253 11.22 16.50 -7.79
CA THR A 253 12.49 16.00 -7.26
C THR A 253 12.86 16.60 -5.90
N ALA A 254 12.61 17.90 -5.71
CA ALA A 254 12.95 18.58 -4.45
C ALA A 254 12.18 17.99 -3.27
N GLU A 255 10.86 17.79 -3.42
CA GLU A 255 10.00 17.26 -2.38
C GLU A 255 10.25 15.77 -2.13
N GLY A 256 10.48 14.99 -3.21
CA GLY A 256 10.87 13.59 -3.06
C GLY A 256 12.21 13.43 -2.31
N ALA A 257 13.20 14.27 -2.61
CA ALA A 257 14.48 14.30 -1.90
C ALA A 257 14.32 14.75 -0.44
N GLU A 258 13.44 15.72 -0.17
CA GLU A 258 13.11 16.16 1.19
C GLU A 258 12.57 14.99 2.03
N ILE A 259 11.64 14.19 1.50
CA ILE A 259 11.12 13.01 2.20
C ILE A 259 12.21 11.93 2.36
N LEU A 260 13.01 11.66 1.32
CA LEU A 260 14.13 10.72 1.44
C LEU A 260 15.12 11.12 2.53
N HIS A 261 15.35 12.42 2.70
CA HIS A 261 16.18 12.92 3.80
C HIS A 261 15.46 12.75 5.15
N ALA A 262 14.17 13.11 5.24
CA ALA A 262 13.39 13.06 6.46
C ALA A 262 13.31 11.66 7.11
N VAL A 263 13.34 10.59 6.32
CA VAL A 263 13.29 9.22 6.84
C VAL A 263 14.62 8.71 7.39
N LEU A 264 15.72 9.46 7.20
CA LEU A 264 17.05 9.02 7.66
C LEU A 264 17.22 9.33 9.16
N PRO A 265 17.82 8.40 9.94
CA PRO A 265 18.15 8.68 11.34
C PRO A 265 18.97 9.97 11.53
N ALA A 266 19.87 10.25 10.59
CA ALA A 266 20.72 11.45 10.62
C ALA A 266 19.95 12.79 10.46
N ALA A 267 18.70 12.75 10.04
CA ALA A 267 17.85 13.92 9.92
C ALA A 267 17.15 14.31 11.23
N HIS A 268 17.31 13.50 12.27
CA HIS A 268 16.66 13.68 13.57
C HIS A 268 17.67 14.02 14.67
N ASP A 269 17.22 14.71 15.70
CA ASP A 269 17.99 14.89 16.93
C ASP A 269 18.19 13.52 17.61
N PRO A 270 19.43 13.05 17.78
CA PRO A 270 19.70 11.74 18.38
C PRO A 270 19.10 11.57 19.79
N ALA A 271 19.02 12.65 20.57
CA ALA A 271 18.44 12.61 21.89
C ALA A 271 16.90 12.43 21.88
N ARG A 272 16.27 12.79 20.76
CA ARG A 272 14.82 12.60 20.55
C ARG A 272 14.50 11.32 19.80
N TYR A 273 15.33 10.99 18.80
CA TYR A 273 15.11 9.83 17.94
C TYR A 273 15.21 8.51 18.69
N GLU A 274 16.21 8.37 19.56
CA GLU A 274 16.44 7.20 20.44
C GLU A 274 16.56 5.85 19.69
N GLY A 275 16.78 5.87 18.37
CA GLY A 275 17.00 4.69 17.54
C GLY A 275 18.44 4.57 17.07
N GLU A 276 18.80 3.41 16.49
CA GLU A 276 20.12 3.19 15.93
C GLU A 276 20.36 4.12 14.73
N PRO A 277 21.53 4.80 14.67
CA PRO A 277 21.81 5.80 13.64
C PRO A 277 22.11 5.22 12.25
N TYR A 278 22.18 3.91 12.12
CA TYR A 278 22.59 3.19 10.89
C TYR A 278 21.51 2.26 10.34
N VAL A 279 20.29 2.27 10.88
CA VAL A 279 19.15 1.54 10.35
C VAL A 279 17.95 2.45 10.18
N LEU A 280 17.10 2.16 9.20
CA LEU A 280 15.80 2.82 9.08
C LEU A 280 14.84 2.23 10.12
N ALA A 281 14.14 3.09 10.86
CA ALA A 281 13.04 2.65 11.69
C ALA A 281 11.84 2.26 10.82
N ALA A 282 11.08 1.25 11.24
CA ALA A 282 9.81 0.90 10.61
C ALA A 282 8.80 2.04 10.71
N ASP A 283 8.82 2.73 11.84
CA ASP A 283 7.96 3.88 12.12
C ASP A 283 8.70 4.96 12.93
N ILE A 284 8.24 6.19 12.79
CA ILE A 284 8.67 7.35 13.59
C ILE A 284 7.40 8.00 14.11
N ALA A 285 7.35 8.26 15.41
CA ALA A 285 6.20 8.86 16.04
C ALA A 285 5.92 10.28 15.49
N GLY A 286 4.65 10.60 15.35
CA GLY A 286 4.11 11.95 15.16
C GLY A 286 3.47 12.51 16.43
N GLY A 287 2.78 13.64 16.32
CA GLY A 287 2.06 14.28 17.43
C GLY A 287 2.98 14.63 18.60
N ASP A 288 2.55 14.40 19.82
CA ASP A 288 3.30 14.79 21.05
C ASP A 288 4.66 14.09 21.18
N ASN A 289 4.81 12.92 20.54
CA ASN A 289 6.03 12.15 20.52
C ASN A 289 6.80 12.27 19.19
N ALA A 290 6.51 13.28 18.38
CA ALA A 290 7.10 13.43 17.06
C ALA A 290 8.62 13.32 17.08
N GLY A 291 9.17 12.52 16.16
CA GLY A 291 10.60 12.28 15.99
C GLY A 291 11.18 11.12 16.79
N VAL A 292 10.40 10.45 17.66
CA VAL A 292 10.86 9.24 18.36
C VAL A 292 10.75 8.03 17.42
N ALA A 293 11.85 7.30 17.23
CA ALA A 293 11.84 6.08 16.42
C ALA A 293 11.08 4.96 17.12
N GLY A 294 10.31 4.22 16.32
CA GLY A 294 9.67 3.00 16.76
C GLY A 294 10.55 1.76 16.51
N TRP A 295 9.99 0.74 15.87
CA TRP A 295 10.71 -0.51 15.63
C TRP A 295 11.86 -0.31 14.63
N THR A 296 13.05 -0.74 15.03
CA THR A 296 14.22 -0.84 14.18
C THR A 296 14.46 -2.30 13.78
N TRP A 297 15.25 -2.56 12.73
CA TRP A 297 15.57 -3.89 12.22
C TRP A 297 14.41 -4.72 11.65
N TYR A 298 13.18 -4.31 11.85
CA TYR A 298 11.99 -5.00 11.39
C TYR A 298 11.23 -4.12 10.39
N THR A 299 11.79 -3.98 9.19
CA THR A 299 11.16 -3.20 8.12
C THR A 299 11.71 -3.57 6.75
N GLY A 300 10.84 -3.59 5.73
CA GLY A 300 11.23 -3.62 4.32
C GLY A 300 11.59 -2.25 3.75
N ALA A 301 11.51 -1.18 4.55
CA ALA A 301 11.73 0.19 4.10
C ALA A 301 13.12 0.41 3.51
N ALA A 302 14.17 -0.26 4.06
CA ALA A 302 15.52 -0.16 3.53
C ALA A 302 15.63 -0.62 2.07
N GLY A 303 14.92 -1.68 1.70
CA GLY A 303 14.85 -2.15 0.31
C GLY A 303 14.19 -1.12 -0.61
N TRP A 304 13.12 -0.47 -0.15
CA TRP A 304 12.47 0.61 -0.89
C TRP A 304 13.36 1.84 -1.02
N TYR A 305 14.08 2.21 0.05
CA TYR A 305 15.04 3.31 0.01
C TYR A 305 16.12 3.06 -1.04
N LEU A 306 16.74 1.88 -1.03
CA LEU A 306 17.75 1.49 -2.02
C LEU A 306 17.20 1.53 -3.45
N ARG A 307 15.97 1.03 -3.65
CA ARG A 307 15.31 1.04 -4.96
C ARG A 307 15.08 2.46 -5.49
N ILE A 308 14.84 3.42 -4.62
CA ILE A 308 14.59 4.82 -5.01
C ILE A 308 15.91 5.54 -5.27
N ALA A 309 16.96 5.22 -4.50
CA ALA A 309 18.27 5.88 -4.59
C ALA A 309 19.14 5.35 -5.72
N ALA A 310 18.89 4.12 -6.23
CA ALA A 310 19.62 3.47 -7.33
C ALA A 310 19.02 3.81 -8.70
#